data_b8372fba447ba8e41aa01d444c315801
#
_entry.id   b8372fba447ba8e41aa01d444c315801
#
_cell.length_a   1.000
_cell.length_b   1.000
_cell.length_c   1.000
_cell.angle_alpha   90.00
_cell.angle_beta   90.00
_cell.angle_gamma   90.00
#
_symmetry.space_group_name_H-M   'P 1'
#
loop_
_entity.id
_entity.type
_entity.pdbx_description
1 polymer ?
#
loop_
_entity_poly.entity_id
_entity_poly.type
_entity_poly.pdbx_seq_one_letter_code
_entity_poly.pdbx_strand_id
1 'polypeptide(L)'
;MGEAHFYNLDGDEIEKQTTEIKWNAEAAEKAGFEHFMMKEIHEQPKAVKDTLGSVIKDNCIDLSSVELTEDEILGFDQIYIVACGSAWHVGMAAQYVIEDLSDIPVRVELASEFRYRRMSLNKNSLVIVISQSGE
;
A
#
# COMPACT_ATOMS: atom_id res chain seq x y z
N MET A 1 17.27 29.67 6.20
CA MET A 1 16.78 28.35 6.68
C MET A 1 16.53 28.53 8.17
N GLY A 2 15.35 28.16 8.65
CA GLY A 2 15.03 28.21 10.08
C GLY A 2 15.56 26.94 10.76
N GLU A 3 15.97 27.07 12.01
CA GLU A 3 16.34 25.96 12.88
C GLU A 3 15.05 25.37 13.47
N ALA A 4 14.91 24.05 13.50
CA ALA A 4 13.74 23.36 14.06
C ALA A 4 14.10 22.89 15.48
N HIS A 5 13.32 23.29 16.46
CA HIS A 5 13.45 22.86 17.85
C HIS A 5 12.33 21.89 18.21
N PHE A 6 12.68 20.78 18.83
CA PHE A 6 11.72 19.76 19.25
C PHE A 6 11.64 19.72 20.77
N TYR A 7 10.44 19.58 21.30
CA TYR A 7 10.19 19.53 22.73
C TYR A 7 9.38 18.27 23.10
N ASN A 8 9.66 17.70 24.27
CA ASN A 8 8.82 16.65 24.84
C ASN A 8 7.54 17.23 25.47
N LEU A 9 6.67 16.36 26.00
CA LEU A 9 5.41 16.81 26.63
C LEU A 9 5.62 17.58 27.93
N ASP A 10 6.80 17.50 28.55
CA ASP A 10 7.19 18.20 29.77
C ASP A 10 7.81 19.58 29.46
N GLY A 11 8.01 19.88 28.18
CA GLY A 11 8.55 21.15 27.69
C GLY A 11 10.08 21.21 27.60
N ASP A 12 10.78 20.09 27.79
CA ASP A 12 12.22 20.01 27.64
C ASP A 12 12.59 19.87 26.17
N GLU A 13 13.63 20.56 25.76
CA GLU A 13 14.16 20.47 24.39
C GLU A 13 14.83 19.11 24.19
N ILE A 14 14.47 18.43 23.11
CA ILE A 14 15.01 17.11 22.74
C ILE A 14 15.68 17.15 21.38
N GLU A 15 16.83 16.49 21.26
CA GLU A 15 17.46 16.26 19.96
C GLU A 15 16.78 15.08 19.24
N LYS A 16 16.36 15.31 17.98
CA LYS A 16 15.92 14.24 17.07
C LYS A 16 16.93 14.04 15.96
N GLN A 17 17.17 12.77 15.63
CA GLN A 17 17.98 12.44 14.47
C GLN A 17 17.29 12.95 13.21
N THR A 18 18.00 13.78 12.45
CA THR A 18 17.54 14.22 11.12
C THR A 18 17.90 13.15 10.09
N THR A 19 16.92 12.75 9.29
CA THR A 19 17.14 11.86 8.14
C THR A 19 17.12 12.71 6.87
N GLU A 20 18.17 12.61 6.06
CA GLU A 20 18.18 13.26 4.76
C GLU A 20 17.20 12.56 3.84
N ILE A 21 16.15 13.28 3.44
CA ILE A 21 15.15 12.79 2.50
C ILE A 21 15.71 12.96 1.09
N LYS A 22 16.07 11.86 0.45
CA LYS A 22 16.53 11.83 -0.95
C LYS A 22 15.34 11.87 -1.92
N TRP A 23 14.56 12.93 -1.87
CA TRP A 23 13.53 13.13 -2.87
C TRP A 23 14.15 13.72 -4.13
N ASN A 24 13.75 13.17 -5.27
CA ASN A 24 14.05 13.79 -6.55
C ASN A 24 13.18 15.06 -6.69
N ALA A 25 13.81 16.24 -6.60
CA ALA A 25 13.11 17.53 -6.70
C ALA A 25 12.37 17.66 -8.06
N GLU A 26 12.91 17.08 -9.14
CA GLU A 26 12.26 17.05 -10.45
C GLU A 26 10.93 16.25 -10.43
N ALA A 27 10.86 15.19 -9.62
CA ALA A 27 9.62 14.42 -9.45
C ALA A 27 8.53 15.23 -8.72
N ALA A 28 8.91 16.17 -7.87
CA ALA A 28 7.99 17.06 -7.17
C ALA A 28 7.47 18.23 -8.05
N GLU A 29 8.07 18.45 -9.21
CA GLU A 29 7.64 19.47 -10.16
C GLU A 29 6.56 18.94 -11.12
N LYS A 30 5.80 19.84 -11.73
CA LYS A 30 4.75 19.48 -12.71
C LYS A 30 5.30 18.90 -14.03
N ALA A 31 6.62 18.89 -14.23
CA ALA A 31 7.30 18.34 -15.41
C ALA A 31 6.69 18.84 -16.76
N GLY A 32 6.29 20.10 -16.81
CA GLY A 32 5.68 20.74 -17.99
C GLY A 32 4.18 20.53 -18.13
N PHE A 33 3.53 19.80 -17.24
CA PHE A 33 2.07 19.68 -17.22
C PHE A 33 1.41 20.86 -16.52
N GLU A 34 0.22 21.25 -16.96
CA GLU A 34 -0.55 22.32 -16.35
C GLU A 34 -1.01 21.94 -14.94
N HIS A 35 -1.39 20.66 -14.72
CA HIS A 35 -1.91 20.14 -13.46
C HIS A 35 -1.16 18.86 -13.03
N PHE A 36 -0.97 18.67 -11.73
CA PHE A 36 -0.37 17.46 -11.16
C PHE A 36 -1.13 16.18 -11.54
N MET A 37 -2.46 16.22 -11.53
CA MET A 37 -3.28 15.07 -11.94
C MET A 37 -2.95 14.62 -13.38
N MET A 38 -2.74 15.56 -14.30
CA MET A 38 -2.37 15.23 -15.67
C MET A 38 -1.00 14.55 -15.72
N LYS A 39 -0.02 15.06 -14.99
CA LYS A 39 1.28 14.43 -14.83
C LYS A 39 1.14 12.99 -14.32
N GLU A 40 0.41 12.79 -13.21
CA GLU A 40 0.20 11.49 -12.58
C GLU A 40 -0.46 10.49 -13.53
N ILE A 41 -1.45 10.93 -14.34
CA ILE A 41 -2.06 10.09 -15.37
C ILE A 41 -1.01 9.60 -16.37
N HIS A 42 -0.13 10.47 -16.82
CA HIS A 42 0.92 10.11 -17.77
C HIS A 42 2.06 9.28 -17.15
N GLU A 43 2.25 9.35 -15.83
CA GLU A 43 3.23 8.56 -15.11
C GLU A 43 2.75 7.13 -14.79
N GLN A 44 1.45 6.82 -14.93
CA GLN A 44 0.89 5.51 -14.60
C GLN A 44 1.63 4.33 -15.27
N PRO A 45 1.97 4.35 -16.57
CA PRO A 45 2.67 3.23 -17.20
C PRO A 45 4.04 2.96 -16.57
N LYS A 46 4.76 4.04 -16.19
CA LYS A 46 6.04 3.92 -15.50
C LYS A 46 5.86 3.39 -14.07
N ALA A 47 4.90 3.94 -13.32
CA ALA A 47 4.62 3.53 -11.95
C ALA A 47 4.26 2.04 -11.87
N VAL A 48 3.40 1.55 -12.76
CA VAL A 48 3.04 0.13 -12.85
C VAL A 48 4.26 -0.72 -13.19
N LYS A 49 5.07 -0.31 -14.17
CA LYS A 49 6.29 -1.03 -14.55
C LYS A 49 7.29 -1.12 -13.40
N ASP A 50 7.51 -0.02 -12.69
CA ASP A 50 8.46 0.04 -11.58
C ASP A 50 7.99 -0.83 -10.41
N THR A 51 6.67 -0.80 -10.09
CA THR A 51 6.06 -1.62 -9.04
C THR A 51 6.19 -3.11 -9.37
N LEU A 52 5.81 -3.53 -10.57
CA LEU A 52 5.91 -4.93 -11.00
C LEU A 52 7.36 -5.39 -11.10
N GLY A 53 8.26 -4.52 -11.56
CA GLY A 53 9.68 -4.85 -11.70
C GLY A 53 10.37 -5.18 -10.37
N SER A 54 9.81 -4.74 -9.25
CA SER A 54 10.34 -5.09 -7.92
C SER A 54 10.03 -6.53 -7.49
N VAL A 55 8.96 -7.13 -8.02
CA VAL A 55 8.46 -8.44 -7.63
C VAL A 55 8.53 -9.49 -8.75
N ILE A 56 8.87 -9.10 -9.98
CA ILE A 56 9.04 -10.03 -11.10
C ILE A 56 10.54 -10.23 -11.35
N LYS A 57 11.03 -11.43 -11.12
CA LYS A 57 12.40 -11.84 -11.39
C LYS A 57 12.40 -13.12 -12.22
N ASP A 58 13.20 -13.14 -13.27
CA ASP A 58 13.32 -14.31 -14.16
C ASP A 58 11.98 -14.87 -14.65
N ASN A 59 11.04 -13.99 -14.97
CA ASN A 59 9.66 -14.29 -15.39
C ASN A 59 8.82 -15.04 -14.34
N CYS A 60 9.23 -15.00 -13.07
CA CYS A 60 8.50 -15.53 -11.92
C CYS A 60 8.19 -14.42 -10.94
N ILE A 61 7.13 -14.59 -10.15
CA ILE A 61 6.78 -13.66 -9.06
C ILE A 61 7.62 -14.01 -7.83
N ASP A 62 8.40 -13.06 -7.35
CA ASP A 62 9.19 -13.16 -6.12
C ASP A 62 8.52 -12.33 -5.00
N LEU A 63 7.88 -13.03 -4.06
CA LEU A 63 7.25 -12.46 -2.86
C LEU A 63 8.09 -12.73 -1.60
N SER A 64 9.37 -13.04 -1.73
CA SER A 64 10.25 -13.32 -0.58
C SER A 64 10.32 -12.18 0.44
N SER A 65 10.10 -10.93 -0.01
CA SER A 65 10.05 -9.76 0.86
C SER A 65 8.79 -9.70 1.76
N VAL A 66 7.78 -10.49 1.47
CA VAL A 66 6.52 -10.54 2.24
C VAL A 66 6.60 -11.59 3.36
N GLU A 67 7.69 -12.39 3.37
CA GLU A 67 7.92 -13.45 4.37
C GLU A 67 6.80 -14.50 4.45
N LEU A 68 6.04 -14.69 3.36
CA LEU A 68 5.05 -15.75 3.21
C LEU A 68 5.65 -16.92 2.44
N THR A 69 5.47 -18.11 2.98
CA THR A 69 5.85 -19.37 2.30
C THR A 69 4.78 -19.77 1.28
N GLU A 70 5.15 -20.59 0.31
CA GLU A 70 4.20 -21.14 -0.66
C GLU A 70 3.09 -21.95 0.03
N ASP A 71 3.42 -22.74 1.04
CA ASP A 71 2.45 -23.53 1.80
C ASP A 71 1.43 -22.64 2.54
N GLU A 72 1.88 -21.50 3.09
CA GLU A 72 0.98 -20.52 3.72
C GLU A 72 0.06 -19.88 2.69
N ILE A 73 0.59 -19.49 1.52
CA ILE A 73 -0.21 -18.92 0.43
C ILE A 73 -1.27 -19.91 -0.05
N LEU A 74 -0.90 -21.16 -0.25
CA LEU A 74 -1.83 -22.23 -0.66
C LEU A 74 -2.83 -22.61 0.45
N GLY A 75 -2.51 -22.30 1.69
CA GLY A 75 -3.36 -22.56 2.85
C GLY A 75 -4.49 -21.55 3.09
N PHE A 76 -4.50 -20.42 2.39
CA PHE A 76 -5.57 -19.43 2.54
C PHE A 76 -6.86 -19.90 1.89
N ASP A 77 -7.95 -19.78 2.62
CA ASP A 77 -9.31 -20.13 2.18
C ASP A 77 -10.22 -18.90 2.04
N GLN A 78 -9.75 -17.73 2.43
CA GLN A 78 -10.46 -16.47 2.33
C GLN A 78 -9.49 -15.29 2.29
N ILE A 79 -9.82 -14.25 1.50
CA ILE A 79 -9.05 -13.01 1.42
C ILE A 79 -9.94 -11.83 1.83
N TYR A 80 -9.39 -10.95 2.66
CA TYR A 80 -9.97 -9.64 2.97
C TYR A 80 -9.07 -8.55 2.42
N ILE A 81 -9.66 -7.58 1.72
CA ILE A 81 -8.98 -6.35 1.31
C ILE A 81 -9.58 -5.21 2.12
N VAL A 82 -8.75 -4.54 2.92
CA VAL A 82 -9.16 -3.50 3.84
C VAL A 82 -8.55 -2.17 3.42
N ALA A 83 -9.37 -1.21 3.05
CA ALA A 83 -8.91 0.07 2.53
C ALA A 83 -9.96 1.18 2.70
N CYS A 84 -9.59 2.42 2.39
CA CYS A 84 -10.49 3.57 2.29
C CYS A 84 -10.30 4.31 0.96
N GLY A 85 -11.30 5.11 0.57
CA GLY A 85 -11.23 5.98 -0.59
C GLY A 85 -10.97 5.25 -1.90
N SER A 86 -10.07 5.78 -2.72
CA SER A 86 -9.71 5.20 -4.02
C SER A 86 -9.08 3.81 -3.90
N ALA A 87 -8.32 3.54 -2.83
CA ALA A 87 -7.74 2.24 -2.57
C ALA A 87 -8.82 1.16 -2.32
N TRP A 88 -9.91 1.52 -1.65
CA TRP A 88 -11.05 0.63 -1.49
C TRP A 88 -11.70 0.27 -2.84
N HIS A 89 -11.85 1.25 -3.75
CA HIS A 89 -12.38 0.99 -5.10
C HIS A 89 -11.45 0.09 -5.92
N VAL A 90 -10.13 0.24 -5.77
CA VAL A 90 -9.16 -0.67 -6.37
C VAL A 90 -9.33 -2.08 -5.82
N GLY A 91 -9.55 -2.21 -4.50
CA GLY A 91 -9.86 -3.49 -3.86
C GLY A 91 -11.11 -4.15 -4.46
N MET A 92 -12.18 -3.39 -4.69
CA MET A 92 -13.40 -3.90 -5.33
C MET A 92 -13.16 -4.41 -6.76
N ALA A 93 -12.32 -3.72 -7.54
CA ALA A 93 -11.97 -4.19 -8.87
C ALA A 93 -11.08 -5.45 -8.81
N ALA A 94 -10.14 -5.49 -7.87
CA ALA A 94 -9.24 -6.62 -7.67
C ALA A 94 -9.98 -7.89 -7.18
N GLN A 95 -11.06 -7.73 -6.41
CA GLN A 95 -11.88 -8.84 -5.91
C GLN A 95 -12.26 -9.80 -7.04
N TYR A 96 -12.88 -9.28 -8.10
CA TYR A 96 -13.34 -10.10 -9.22
C TYR A 96 -12.21 -10.85 -9.91
N VAL A 97 -11.07 -10.19 -10.08
CA VAL A 97 -9.90 -10.80 -10.74
C VAL A 97 -9.29 -11.89 -9.86
N ILE A 98 -9.20 -11.67 -8.55
CA ILE A 98 -8.63 -12.66 -7.63
C ILE A 98 -9.56 -13.86 -7.51
N GLU A 99 -10.87 -13.66 -7.38
CA GLU A 99 -11.87 -14.75 -7.31
C GLU A 99 -11.84 -15.59 -8.59
N ASP A 100 -11.76 -14.94 -9.78
CA ASP A 100 -11.69 -15.65 -11.07
C ASP A 100 -10.40 -16.49 -11.24
N LEU A 101 -9.29 -16.04 -10.66
CA LEU A 101 -8.01 -16.70 -10.84
C LEU A 101 -7.69 -17.76 -9.76
N SER A 102 -8.27 -17.64 -8.57
CA SER A 102 -7.89 -18.46 -7.42
C SER A 102 -9.01 -19.33 -6.85
N ASP A 103 -10.26 -19.10 -7.23
CA ASP A 103 -11.46 -19.69 -6.62
C ASP A 103 -11.57 -19.41 -5.09
N ILE A 104 -10.80 -18.45 -4.57
CA ILE A 104 -10.82 -18.06 -3.16
C ILE A 104 -11.76 -16.86 -3.00
N PRO A 105 -12.76 -16.92 -2.09
CA PRO A 105 -13.68 -15.81 -1.86
C PRO A 105 -12.94 -14.59 -1.31
N VAL A 106 -13.19 -13.42 -1.90
CA VAL A 106 -12.60 -12.15 -1.51
C VAL A 106 -13.67 -11.23 -0.93
N ARG A 107 -13.36 -10.55 0.16
CA ARG A 107 -14.20 -9.51 0.75
C ARG A 107 -13.45 -8.20 0.80
N VAL A 108 -14.10 -7.14 0.33
CA VAL A 108 -13.55 -5.80 0.35
C VAL A 108 -14.27 -4.98 1.42
N GLU A 109 -13.55 -4.57 2.43
CA GLU A 109 -14.10 -3.89 3.61
C GLU A 109 -13.55 -2.47 3.71
N LEU A 110 -14.40 -1.53 4.14
CA LEU A 110 -13.94 -0.19 4.51
C LEU A 110 -13.13 -0.27 5.81
N ALA A 111 -11.94 0.30 5.82
CA ALA A 111 -11.05 0.24 6.98
C ALA A 111 -11.68 0.88 8.23
N SER A 112 -12.45 1.97 8.06
CA SER A 112 -13.21 2.60 9.14
C SER A 112 -14.22 1.67 9.80
N GLU A 113 -14.91 0.85 9.01
CA GLU A 113 -15.88 -0.11 9.51
C GLU A 113 -15.22 -1.38 10.04
N PHE A 114 -14.19 -1.87 9.35
CA PHE A 114 -13.44 -3.06 9.74
C PHE A 114 -12.86 -2.93 11.16
N ARG A 115 -12.39 -1.74 11.51
CA ARG A 115 -11.82 -1.45 12.83
C ARG A 115 -12.80 -1.65 13.99
N TYR A 116 -14.07 -1.33 13.78
CA TYR A 116 -15.08 -1.33 14.86
C TYR A 116 -16.01 -2.54 14.81
N ARG A 117 -16.08 -3.20 13.67
CA ARG A 117 -16.97 -4.34 13.46
C ARG A 117 -16.30 -5.62 13.97
N ARG A 118 -17.08 -6.46 14.67
CA ARG A 118 -16.62 -7.79 15.05
C ARG A 118 -16.63 -8.69 13.82
N MET A 119 -15.46 -8.96 13.28
CA MET A 119 -15.24 -9.84 12.13
C MET A 119 -15.04 -11.29 12.57
N SER A 120 -15.60 -12.20 11.82
CA SER A 120 -15.34 -13.64 11.98
C SER A 120 -14.19 -14.04 11.03
N LEU A 121 -12.97 -13.68 11.42
CA LEU A 121 -11.77 -14.12 10.71
C LEU A 121 -11.40 -15.53 11.20
N ASN A 122 -11.06 -16.41 10.27
CA ASN A 122 -10.43 -17.67 10.60
C ASN A 122 -8.90 -17.57 10.47
N LYS A 123 -8.18 -18.56 10.94
CA LYS A 123 -6.71 -18.58 10.91
C LYS A 123 -6.10 -18.69 9.51
N ASN A 124 -6.91 -19.09 8.52
CA ASN A 124 -6.51 -19.24 7.13
C ASN A 124 -6.97 -18.02 6.28
N SER A 125 -7.31 -16.92 6.91
CA SER A 125 -7.68 -15.69 6.21
C SER A 125 -6.44 -14.83 5.96
N LEU A 126 -6.23 -14.43 4.70
CA LEU A 126 -5.29 -13.40 4.33
C LEU A 126 -5.96 -12.03 4.44
N VAL A 127 -5.36 -11.09 5.15
CA VAL A 127 -5.85 -9.71 5.24
C VAL A 127 -4.84 -8.78 4.55
N ILE A 128 -5.26 -8.15 3.47
CA ILE A 128 -4.48 -7.18 2.71
C ILE A 128 -4.95 -5.78 3.11
N VAL A 129 -4.09 -5.01 3.76
CA VAL A 129 -4.38 -3.63 4.13
C VAL A 129 -3.71 -2.68 3.14
N ILE A 130 -4.50 -1.81 2.50
CA ILE A 130 -3.98 -0.83 1.53
C ILE A 130 -4.14 0.55 2.13
N SER A 131 -3.02 1.21 2.40
CA SER A 131 -2.97 2.59 2.91
C SER A 131 -1.95 3.41 2.12
N GLN A 132 -2.34 4.62 1.75
CA GLN A 132 -1.46 5.57 1.07
C GLN A 132 -0.60 6.34 2.08
N SER A 133 -1.18 6.73 3.23
CA SER A 133 -0.49 7.50 4.27
C SER A 133 0.20 6.62 5.34
N GLY A 134 -0.18 5.34 5.43
CA GLY A 134 0.26 4.43 6.48
C GLY A 134 -0.53 4.57 7.78
N GLU A 135 -1.61 5.35 7.77
CA GLU A 135 -2.53 5.54 8.92
C GLU A 135 -3.59 4.45 9.01
#